data_8f4504e104f4c7c2b9acdf7163a39e2c
#
_entry.id   8f4504e104f4c7c2b9acdf7163a39e2c
#
_cell.length_a   1.000
_cell.length_b   1.000
_cell.length_c   1.000
_cell.angle_alpha   90.00
_cell.angle_beta   90.00
_cell.angle_gamma   90.00
#
_symmetry.space_group_name_H-M   'P 1'
#
loop_
_entity.id
_entity.type
_entity.pdbx_description
1 polymer ?
#
loop_
_entity_poly.entity_id
_entity_poly.type
_entity_poly.pdbx_seq_one_letter_code
_entity_poly.pdbx_strand_id
1 'polypeptide(L)'
;MAVQFYRYSLERARTDNDMDLYNESQHENRRCRDYIQDEETGFHANAYKDNCVDSDGSYTRKLIDKFGYERVMNMYAVTVRTHDNDGRISAEIKEWAAKFNAGIKDDEELRECLITQINPGIVDLLAKHALKEFNKLNLFTREHCEEEMGDLEDKVVVVSHKHLKEEYWSPENQLWIATGGFGCSPTAIGRAVYATCLIDDDRGRWDRHQVLGVIKDEYLPDWAREKLEEMQAQETSQNNDINLG
;
A
#
# COMPACT_ATOMS: atom_id res chain seq x y z
N MET A 1 -16.44 -3.70 -16.59
CA MET A 1 -15.50 -4.25 -15.58
C MET A 1 -14.14 -4.38 -16.24
N ALA A 2 -13.06 -4.04 -15.55
CA ALA A 2 -11.71 -4.29 -16.06
C ALA A 2 -11.48 -5.80 -16.15
N VAL A 3 -10.77 -6.23 -17.20
CA VAL A 3 -10.35 -7.63 -17.36
C VAL A 3 -9.39 -7.99 -16.22
N GLN A 4 -9.56 -9.17 -15.63
CA GLN A 4 -8.71 -9.64 -14.55
C GLN A 4 -7.24 -9.69 -14.99
N PHE A 5 -6.34 -9.23 -14.12
CA PHE A 5 -4.91 -9.34 -14.35
C PHE A 5 -4.42 -10.74 -14.02
N TYR A 6 -3.77 -11.42 -14.99
CA TYR A 6 -3.15 -12.71 -14.76
C TYR A 6 -1.67 -12.51 -14.40
N ARG A 7 -1.31 -12.86 -13.17
CA ARG A 7 0.01 -12.58 -12.57
C ARG A 7 1.02 -13.71 -12.66
N TYR A 8 0.61 -14.86 -13.22
CA TYR A 8 1.46 -16.03 -13.28
C TYR A 8 2.06 -16.22 -14.69
N SER A 9 3.04 -17.13 -14.82
CA SER A 9 3.74 -17.42 -16.07
C SER A 9 2.86 -18.14 -17.09
N LEU A 10 3.27 -18.08 -18.36
CA LEU A 10 2.66 -18.86 -19.44
C LEU A 10 2.67 -20.36 -19.15
N GLU A 11 3.77 -20.86 -18.55
CA GLU A 11 3.87 -22.28 -18.17
C GLU A 11 2.83 -22.63 -17.11
N ARG A 12 2.62 -21.75 -16.13
CA ARG A 12 1.58 -21.91 -15.13
C ARG A 12 0.19 -21.91 -15.75
N ALA A 13 -0.10 -20.98 -16.68
CA ALA A 13 -1.37 -20.92 -17.39
C ALA A 13 -1.67 -22.21 -18.16
N ARG A 14 -0.64 -22.82 -18.78
CA ARG A 14 -0.77 -24.12 -19.46
C ARG A 14 -1.07 -25.24 -18.47
N THR A 15 -0.39 -25.27 -17.33
CA THR A 15 -0.57 -26.31 -16.30
C THR A 15 -1.95 -26.25 -15.67
N ASP A 16 -2.43 -25.04 -15.39
CA ASP A 16 -3.71 -24.80 -14.71
C ASP A 16 -4.90 -24.74 -15.68
N ASN A 17 -4.66 -24.85 -17.01
CA ASN A 17 -5.65 -24.71 -18.08
C ASN A 17 -6.30 -23.33 -18.15
N ASP A 18 -5.55 -22.26 -17.79
CA ASP A 18 -6.00 -20.87 -17.75
C ASP A 18 -5.53 -20.05 -18.96
N MET A 19 -5.29 -20.70 -20.11
CA MET A 19 -4.73 -20.05 -21.32
C MET A 19 -5.60 -18.91 -21.85
N ASP A 20 -6.93 -19.04 -21.76
CA ASP A 20 -7.83 -17.98 -22.22
C ASP A 20 -7.69 -16.74 -21.33
N LEU A 21 -7.65 -16.90 -20.02
CA LEU A 21 -7.45 -15.82 -19.05
C LEU A 21 -6.07 -15.17 -19.24
N TYR A 22 -5.03 -15.97 -19.46
CA TYR A 22 -3.69 -15.48 -19.75
C TYR A 22 -3.68 -14.61 -21.01
N ASN A 23 -4.23 -15.12 -22.13
CA ASN A 23 -4.25 -14.41 -23.41
C ASN A 23 -5.06 -13.10 -23.34
N GLU A 24 -6.20 -13.13 -22.66
CA GLU A 24 -7.03 -11.94 -22.45
C GLU A 24 -6.28 -10.91 -21.61
N SER A 25 -5.62 -11.33 -20.53
CA SER A 25 -4.80 -10.46 -19.71
C SER A 25 -3.63 -9.84 -20.50
N GLN A 26 -2.92 -10.61 -21.33
CA GLN A 26 -1.83 -10.09 -22.16
C GLN A 26 -2.32 -9.09 -23.21
N HIS A 27 -3.50 -9.33 -23.79
CA HIS A 27 -4.12 -8.36 -24.69
C HIS A 27 -4.44 -7.04 -23.98
N GLU A 28 -5.01 -7.09 -22.78
CA GLU A 28 -5.29 -5.90 -21.97
C GLU A 28 -4.01 -5.22 -21.45
N ASN A 29 -2.93 -5.97 -21.18
CA ASN A 29 -1.63 -5.39 -20.84
C ASN A 29 -1.11 -4.51 -21.98
N ARG A 30 -1.15 -4.99 -23.22
CA ARG A 30 -0.78 -4.19 -24.41
C ARG A 30 -1.66 -2.95 -24.54
N ARG A 31 -2.99 -3.09 -24.41
CA ARG A 31 -3.91 -1.95 -24.47
C ARG A 31 -3.64 -0.91 -23.39
N CYS A 32 -3.34 -1.33 -22.17
CA CYS A 32 -3.00 -0.42 -21.07
C CYS A 32 -1.68 0.33 -21.36
N ARG A 33 -0.64 -0.40 -21.75
CA ARG A 33 0.66 0.18 -22.16
C ARG A 33 0.49 1.20 -23.27
N ASP A 34 -0.16 0.79 -24.36
CA ASP A 34 -0.35 1.63 -25.54
C ASP A 34 -1.18 2.89 -25.20
N TYR A 35 -2.18 2.77 -24.32
CA TYR A 35 -2.95 3.91 -23.83
C TYR A 35 -2.08 4.91 -23.05
N ILE A 36 -1.13 4.41 -22.23
CA ILE A 36 -0.22 5.28 -21.48
C ILE A 36 0.80 5.95 -22.41
N GLN A 37 1.20 5.28 -23.50
CA GLN A 37 2.18 5.76 -24.48
C GLN A 37 1.58 6.63 -25.59
N ASP A 38 0.27 6.65 -25.75
CA ASP A 38 -0.40 7.40 -26.81
C ASP A 38 -0.20 8.92 -26.63
N GLU A 39 0.36 9.58 -27.67
CA GLU A 39 0.66 11.01 -27.65
C GLU A 39 -0.59 11.88 -27.61
N GLU A 40 -1.73 11.42 -28.12
CA GLU A 40 -2.98 12.20 -28.17
C GLU A 40 -3.80 12.05 -26.88
N THR A 41 -3.84 10.87 -26.31
CA THR A 41 -4.63 10.55 -25.12
C THR A 41 -3.77 10.32 -23.89
N GLY A 42 -2.49 10.05 -24.10
CA GLY A 42 -1.52 9.75 -23.07
C GLY A 42 -1.09 10.97 -22.26
N PHE A 43 -0.65 10.70 -21.07
CA PHE A 43 -0.11 11.66 -20.14
C PHE A 43 1.10 12.42 -20.72
N HIS A 44 1.84 11.81 -21.64
CA HIS A 44 3.07 12.35 -22.20
C HIS A 44 2.84 13.66 -22.99
N ALA A 45 1.81 13.73 -23.83
CA ALA A 45 1.51 14.92 -24.60
C ALA A 45 0.97 16.08 -23.76
N ASN A 46 0.16 15.78 -22.77
CA ASN A 46 -0.47 16.78 -21.89
C ASN A 46 0.48 17.27 -20.81
N ALA A 47 1.34 16.41 -20.25
CA ALA A 47 2.30 16.77 -19.21
C ALA A 47 3.35 17.78 -19.70
N TYR A 48 3.71 17.75 -20.99
CA TYR A 48 4.68 18.69 -21.56
C TYR A 48 4.04 19.95 -22.14
N LYS A 49 2.80 19.88 -22.63
CA LYS A 49 2.12 21.05 -23.24
C LYS A 49 1.73 22.13 -22.24
N ASP A 50 1.34 21.72 -21.02
CA ASP A 50 0.76 22.63 -20.04
C ASP A 50 1.64 22.82 -18.80
N ASN A 51 2.87 22.27 -18.76
CA ASN A 51 3.67 22.14 -17.54
C ASN A 51 2.89 21.45 -16.36
N CYS A 52 1.78 20.81 -16.67
CA CYS A 52 0.91 20.16 -15.70
C CYS A 52 1.22 18.68 -15.66
N VAL A 53 2.07 18.31 -14.74
CA VAL A 53 2.18 16.95 -14.25
C VAL A 53 0.87 16.64 -13.53
N ASP A 54 0.37 15.40 -13.58
CA ASP A 54 -0.85 14.91 -12.90
C ASP A 54 -0.80 15.20 -11.38
N SER A 55 -0.88 16.49 -11.03
CA SER A 55 -0.65 16.97 -9.65
C SER A 55 -1.73 16.49 -8.67
N ASP A 56 -2.92 16.14 -9.18
CA ASP A 56 -4.06 15.70 -8.38
C ASP A 56 -4.35 14.19 -8.50
N GLY A 57 -3.54 13.45 -9.27
CA GLY A 57 -3.71 12.00 -9.48
C GLY A 57 -4.94 11.62 -10.32
N SER A 58 -5.57 12.58 -11.01
CA SER A 58 -6.81 12.32 -11.78
C SER A 58 -6.58 11.38 -12.97
N TYR A 59 -5.42 11.47 -13.62
CA TYR A 59 -5.04 10.58 -14.70
C TYR A 59 -4.81 9.15 -14.18
N THR A 60 -4.10 9.02 -13.08
CA THR A 60 -3.86 7.72 -12.43
C THR A 60 -5.17 7.04 -12.02
N ARG A 61 -6.13 7.78 -11.45
CA ARG A 61 -7.47 7.23 -11.13
C ARG A 61 -8.18 6.72 -12.38
N LYS A 62 -8.19 7.49 -13.47
CA LYS A 62 -8.78 7.06 -14.76
C LYS A 62 -8.14 5.79 -15.30
N LEU A 63 -6.82 5.64 -15.18
CA LEU A 63 -6.12 4.41 -15.57
C LEU A 63 -6.56 3.23 -14.73
N ILE A 64 -6.60 3.39 -13.40
CA ILE A 64 -7.01 2.35 -12.46
C ILE A 64 -8.47 1.94 -12.71
N ASP A 65 -9.37 2.89 -12.90
CA ASP A 65 -10.78 2.63 -13.21
C ASP A 65 -10.95 1.86 -14.52
N LYS A 66 -10.13 2.18 -15.52
CA LYS A 66 -10.22 1.57 -16.85
C LYS A 66 -9.59 0.18 -16.93
N PHE A 67 -8.41 0.00 -16.36
CA PHE A 67 -7.57 -1.18 -16.57
C PHE A 67 -7.38 -2.04 -15.32
N GLY A 68 -7.80 -1.57 -14.16
CA GLY A 68 -7.61 -2.19 -12.85
C GLY A 68 -6.26 -1.84 -12.20
N TYR A 69 -6.29 -1.74 -10.87
CA TYR A 69 -5.13 -1.36 -10.07
C TYR A 69 -3.90 -2.24 -10.32
N GLU A 70 -4.06 -3.56 -10.22
CA GLU A 70 -2.93 -4.50 -10.34
C GLU A 70 -2.20 -4.38 -11.69
N ARG A 71 -2.94 -4.20 -12.79
CA ARG A 71 -2.34 -4.03 -14.12
C ARG A 71 -1.55 -2.75 -14.22
N VAL A 72 -2.12 -1.63 -13.78
CA VAL A 72 -1.47 -0.32 -13.79
C VAL A 72 -0.19 -0.36 -12.96
N MET A 73 -0.24 -0.96 -11.76
CA MET A 73 0.94 -1.08 -10.89
C MET A 73 2.02 -1.98 -11.51
N ASN A 74 1.65 -3.06 -12.22
CA ASN A 74 2.62 -3.86 -12.96
C ASN A 74 3.31 -3.06 -14.06
N MET A 75 2.58 -2.23 -14.83
CA MET A 75 3.19 -1.35 -15.84
C MET A 75 4.26 -0.45 -15.20
N TYR A 76 3.94 0.19 -14.07
CA TYR A 76 4.88 1.07 -13.39
C TYR A 76 6.06 0.30 -12.78
N ALA A 77 5.82 -0.81 -12.09
CA ALA A 77 6.88 -1.58 -11.44
C ALA A 77 7.90 -2.14 -12.46
N VAL A 78 7.44 -2.69 -13.60
CA VAL A 78 8.30 -3.16 -14.67
C VAL A 78 9.12 -2.02 -15.26
N THR A 79 8.48 -0.87 -15.52
CA THR A 79 9.14 0.30 -16.07
C THR A 79 10.18 0.88 -15.11
N VAL A 80 9.85 0.97 -13.82
CA VAL A 80 10.79 1.41 -12.76
C VAL A 80 12.02 0.50 -12.71
N ARG A 81 11.84 -0.82 -12.68
CA ARG A 81 12.96 -1.79 -12.65
C ARG A 81 13.87 -1.67 -13.87
N THR A 82 13.31 -1.42 -15.06
CA THR A 82 14.11 -1.23 -16.27
C THR A 82 14.96 0.06 -16.20
N HIS A 83 14.55 1.03 -15.38
CA HIS A 83 15.24 2.30 -15.16
C HIS A 83 15.86 2.42 -13.76
N ASP A 84 16.24 1.31 -13.14
CA ASP A 84 16.73 1.26 -11.74
C ASP A 84 17.91 2.21 -11.47
N ASN A 85 18.80 2.41 -12.44
CA ASN A 85 19.92 3.33 -12.33
C ASN A 85 19.55 4.81 -12.59
N ASP A 86 18.31 5.13 -12.93
CA ASP A 86 17.89 6.50 -13.21
C ASP A 86 17.64 7.29 -11.91
N GLY A 87 18.38 8.40 -11.74
CA GLY A 87 18.28 9.25 -10.54
C GLY A 87 16.96 10.04 -10.42
N ARG A 88 16.11 10.03 -11.45
CA ARG A 88 14.79 10.67 -11.43
C ARG A 88 13.73 9.83 -10.74
N ILE A 89 14.02 8.54 -10.49
CA ILE A 89 13.15 7.64 -9.73
C ILE A 89 13.63 7.62 -8.29
N SER A 90 12.73 7.87 -7.36
CA SER A 90 13.01 7.88 -5.92
C SER A 90 13.36 6.48 -5.40
N ALA A 91 14.15 6.44 -4.31
CA ALA A 91 14.53 5.18 -3.66
C ALA A 91 13.32 4.38 -3.19
N GLU A 92 12.31 5.07 -2.63
CA GLU A 92 11.04 4.49 -2.19
C GLU A 92 10.33 3.71 -3.31
N ILE A 93 10.21 4.33 -4.50
CA ILE A 93 9.53 3.69 -5.64
C ILE A 93 10.35 2.53 -6.22
N LYS A 94 11.68 2.61 -6.21
CA LYS A 94 12.55 1.49 -6.58
C LYS A 94 12.38 0.30 -5.65
N GLU A 95 12.37 0.54 -4.34
CA GLU A 95 12.17 -0.49 -3.32
C GLU A 95 10.79 -1.13 -3.45
N TRP A 96 9.75 -0.32 -3.61
CA TRP A 96 8.41 -0.81 -3.86
C TRP A 96 8.35 -1.70 -5.12
N ALA A 97 8.90 -1.24 -6.25
CA ALA A 97 8.86 -1.98 -7.50
C ALA A 97 9.60 -3.32 -7.41
N ALA A 98 10.71 -3.37 -6.67
CA ALA A 98 11.45 -4.61 -6.43
C ALA A 98 10.62 -5.61 -5.62
N LYS A 99 9.90 -5.19 -4.58
CA LYS A 99 9.02 -6.03 -3.75
C LYS A 99 7.77 -6.47 -4.54
N PHE A 100 7.17 -5.55 -5.29
CA PHE A 100 5.92 -5.81 -6.03
C PHE A 100 6.06 -6.94 -7.06
N ASN A 101 7.21 -7.06 -7.72
CA ASN A 101 7.48 -8.06 -8.76
C ASN A 101 8.31 -9.26 -8.29
N ALA A 102 8.56 -9.41 -6.99
CA ALA A 102 9.45 -10.44 -6.47
C ALA A 102 9.06 -11.89 -6.82
N GLY A 103 7.77 -12.13 -7.15
CA GLY A 103 7.25 -13.43 -7.56
C GLY A 103 7.22 -13.69 -9.08
N ILE A 104 7.47 -12.68 -9.92
CA ILE A 104 7.40 -12.79 -11.38
C ILE A 104 8.83 -12.95 -11.91
N LYS A 105 9.17 -14.18 -12.37
CA LYS A 105 10.54 -14.54 -12.75
C LYS A 105 10.85 -14.38 -14.24
N ASP A 106 9.84 -14.16 -15.08
CA ASP A 106 10.03 -14.23 -16.54
C ASP A 106 10.06 -12.84 -17.18
N ASP A 107 11.25 -12.43 -17.66
CA ASP A 107 11.44 -11.14 -18.33
C ASP A 107 10.67 -11.02 -19.66
N GLU A 108 10.36 -12.13 -20.33
CA GLU A 108 9.58 -12.10 -21.58
C GLU A 108 8.12 -11.71 -21.33
N GLU A 109 7.53 -12.21 -20.25
CA GLU A 109 6.14 -11.92 -19.88
C GLU A 109 5.98 -10.48 -19.39
N LEU A 110 7.02 -9.92 -18.81
CA LEU A 110 7.06 -8.54 -18.33
C LEU A 110 7.20 -7.51 -19.47
N ARG A 111 7.68 -7.91 -20.67
CA ARG A 111 7.85 -6.98 -21.82
C ARG A 111 6.56 -6.32 -22.25
N GLU A 112 5.44 -7.02 -22.17
CA GLU A 112 4.13 -6.47 -22.52
C GLU A 112 3.68 -5.37 -21.55
N CYS A 113 4.26 -5.35 -20.35
CA CYS A 113 4.01 -4.33 -19.34
C CYS A 113 5.01 -3.15 -19.38
N LEU A 114 6.08 -3.23 -20.16
CA LEU A 114 7.09 -2.18 -20.22
C LEU A 114 6.61 -0.95 -20.98
N ILE A 115 6.58 0.20 -20.33
CA ILE A 115 6.31 1.49 -20.97
C ILE A 115 7.64 2.06 -21.48
N THR A 116 7.86 2.02 -22.79
CA THR A 116 9.16 2.39 -23.38
C THR A 116 9.30 3.88 -23.70
N GLN A 117 8.19 4.61 -23.84
CA GLN A 117 8.18 6.01 -24.26
C GLN A 117 7.65 6.91 -23.14
N ILE A 118 8.24 6.81 -21.95
CA ILE A 118 7.85 7.64 -20.80
C ILE A 118 9.09 8.18 -20.08
N ASN A 119 8.99 9.41 -19.56
CA ASN A 119 10.03 9.96 -18.70
C ASN A 119 10.04 9.23 -17.34
N PRO A 120 11.18 8.69 -16.86
CA PRO A 120 11.25 7.98 -15.59
C PRO A 120 10.75 8.76 -14.37
N GLY A 121 10.96 10.08 -14.34
CA GLY A 121 10.42 10.93 -13.26
C GLY A 121 8.89 11.05 -13.28
N ILE A 122 8.27 10.88 -14.45
CA ILE A 122 6.80 10.81 -14.55
C ILE A 122 6.31 9.46 -14.04
N VAL A 123 7.00 8.36 -14.35
CA VAL A 123 6.64 7.04 -13.80
C VAL A 123 6.71 7.05 -12.28
N ASP A 124 7.75 7.65 -11.70
CA ASP A 124 7.88 7.83 -10.24
C ASP A 124 6.65 8.52 -9.64
N LEU A 125 6.22 9.63 -10.26
CA LEU A 125 5.05 10.38 -9.81
C LEU A 125 3.74 9.57 -9.96
N LEU A 126 3.53 8.93 -11.11
CA LEU A 126 2.32 8.13 -11.35
C LEU A 126 2.25 6.93 -10.40
N ALA A 127 3.38 6.28 -10.12
CA ALA A 127 3.45 5.20 -9.14
C ALA A 127 3.09 5.68 -7.73
N LYS A 128 3.60 6.84 -7.30
CA LYS A 128 3.22 7.45 -6.02
C LYS A 128 1.73 7.75 -5.93
N HIS A 129 1.14 8.29 -6.99
CA HIS A 129 -0.31 8.55 -7.02
C HIS A 129 -1.12 7.27 -6.95
N ALA A 130 -0.70 6.21 -7.68
CA ALA A 130 -1.40 4.94 -7.65
C ALA A 130 -1.32 4.27 -6.26
N LEU A 131 -0.15 4.32 -5.62
CA LEU A 131 0.01 3.83 -4.23
C LEU A 131 -0.87 4.61 -3.25
N LYS A 132 -0.93 5.94 -3.39
CA LYS A 132 -1.80 6.78 -2.55
C LYS A 132 -3.29 6.44 -2.74
N GLU A 133 -3.74 6.23 -3.96
CA GLU A 133 -5.13 5.83 -4.23
C GLU A 133 -5.43 4.42 -3.69
N PHE A 134 -4.50 3.48 -3.83
CA PHE A 134 -4.64 2.15 -3.24
C PHE A 134 -4.72 2.20 -1.72
N ASN A 135 -3.84 2.97 -1.08
CA ASN A 135 -3.85 3.15 0.36
C ASN A 135 -5.19 3.71 0.86
N LYS A 136 -5.77 4.69 0.15
CA LYS A 136 -7.11 5.22 0.49
C LYS A 136 -8.21 4.15 0.40
N LEU A 137 -8.15 3.26 -0.59
CA LEU A 137 -9.15 2.20 -0.78
C LEU A 137 -9.02 1.08 0.26
N ASN A 138 -7.83 0.89 0.83
CA ASN A 138 -7.54 -0.18 1.79
C ASN A 138 -7.48 0.30 3.25
N LEU A 139 -7.85 1.56 3.52
CA LEU A 139 -7.90 2.07 4.88
C LEU A 139 -8.84 1.24 5.75
N PHE A 140 -8.39 0.95 6.96
CA PHE A 140 -9.24 0.30 7.94
C PHE A 140 -10.44 1.19 8.31
N THR A 141 -11.58 0.56 8.44
CA THR A 141 -12.85 1.16 8.84
C THR A 141 -13.33 0.54 10.15
N ARG A 142 -14.44 1.03 10.69
CA ARG A 142 -15.05 0.45 11.89
C ARG A 142 -15.43 -1.04 11.72
N GLU A 143 -15.70 -1.48 10.52
CA GLU A 143 -16.07 -2.87 10.20
C GLU A 143 -14.92 -3.86 10.44
N HIS A 144 -13.67 -3.38 10.32
CA HIS A 144 -12.46 -4.17 10.59
C HIS A 144 -12.13 -4.26 12.09
N CYS A 145 -12.91 -3.57 12.94
CA CYS A 145 -12.70 -3.55 14.39
C CYS A 145 -13.73 -4.41 15.11
N GLU A 146 -13.40 -4.82 16.34
CA GLU A 146 -14.31 -5.50 17.25
C GLU A 146 -15.61 -4.70 17.42
N GLU A 147 -16.73 -5.41 17.63
CA GLU A 147 -18.05 -4.77 17.76
C GLU A 147 -18.11 -3.81 18.95
N GLU A 148 -17.53 -4.21 20.08
CA GLU A 148 -17.46 -3.38 21.28
C GLU A 148 -16.09 -2.76 21.47
N MET A 149 -16.04 -1.47 21.72
CA MET A 149 -14.83 -0.78 22.13
C MET A 149 -14.64 -0.91 23.63
N GLY A 150 -14.15 -2.09 24.06
CA GLY A 150 -13.85 -2.40 25.46
C GLY A 150 -12.61 -1.65 26.00
N ASP A 151 -11.82 -2.30 26.84
CA ASP A 151 -10.51 -1.80 27.24
C ASP A 151 -9.54 -1.87 26.05
N LEU A 152 -8.74 -0.81 25.87
CA LEU A 152 -7.81 -0.67 24.75
C LEU A 152 -6.35 -0.95 25.15
N GLU A 153 -6.03 -0.99 26.45
CA GLU A 153 -4.65 -1.16 26.93
C GLU A 153 -4.07 -2.49 26.42
N ASP A 154 -2.84 -2.45 25.94
CA ASP A 154 -2.08 -3.53 25.32
C ASP A 154 -2.73 -4.18 24.08
N LYS A 155 -3.66 -3.44 23.44
CA LYS A 155 -4.32 -3.91 22.22
C LYS A 155 -3.92 -3.07 21.02
N VAL A 156 -3.95 -3.71 19.84
CA VAL A 156 -3.79 -3.01 18.58
C VAL A 156 -5.09 -2.31 18.23
N VAL A 157 -5.01 -1.00 18.16
CA VAL A 157 -6.13 -0.12 17.85
C VAL A 157 -5.98 0.49 16.47
N VAL A 158 -7.10 0.75 15.82
CA VAL A 158 -7.16 1.44 14.53
C VAL A 158 -7.46 2.91 14.77
N VAL A 159 -6.52 3.78 14.42
CA VAL A 159 -6.74 5.24 14.43
C VAL A 159 -7.48 5.63 13.16
N SER A 160 -8.51 6.47 13.29
CA SER A 160 -9.25 6.97 12.15
C SER A 160 -8.38 7.83 11.25
N HIS A 161 -8.34 7.52 9.95
CA HIS A 161 -7.60 8.29 8.95
C HIS A 161 -7.94 9.79 8.94
N LYS A 162 -9.17 10.16 9.37
CA LYS A 162 -9.61 11.57 9.46
C LYS A 162 -8.78 12.40 10.45
N HIS A 163 -8.04 11.76 11.34
CA HIS A 163 -7.19 12.40 12.33
C HIS A 163 -5.69 12.28 12.00
N LEU A 164 -5.35 11.53 10.94
CA LEU A 164 -4.02 11.48 10.36
C LEU A 164 -3.89 12.59 9.30
N LYS A 165 -2.68 13.11 9.11
CA LYS A 165 -2.39 13.96 7.95
C LYS A 165 -2.51 13.13 6.67
N GLU A 166 -2.90 13.76 5.56
CA GLU A 166 -3.14 13.05 4.31
C GLU A 166 -1.92 12.26 3.80
N GLU A 167 -0.71 12.70 4.11
CA GLU A 167 0.54 12.02 3.79
C GLU A 167 0.71 10.68 4.51
N TYR A 168 0.00 10.46 5.64
CA TYR A 168 -0.01 9.23 6.43
C TYR A 168 -1.28 8.41 6.23
N TRP A 169 -2.07 8.66 5.19
CA TRP A 169 -3.24 7.84 4.88
C TRP A 169 -2.82 6.51 4.24
N SER A 170 -2.49 5.57 5.09
CA SER A 170 -2.24 4.18 4.72
C SER A 170 -2.76 3.24 5.82
N PRO A 171 -3.08 1.98 5.51
CA PRO A 171 -3.48 1.00 6.52
C PRO A 171 -2.44 0.84 7.62
N GLU A 172 -1.15 0.85 7.26
CA GLU A 172 -0.05 0.67 8.19
C GLU A 172 -0.01 1.78 9.25
N ASN A 173 -0.21 3.04 8.83
CA ASN A 173 -0.20 4.20 9.74
C ASN A 173 -1.44 4.28 10.65
N GLN A 174 -2.47 3.46 10.38
CA GLN A 174 -3.65 3.38 11.23
C GLN A 174 -3.47 2.40 12.40
N LEU A 175 -2.46 1.52 12.39
CA LEU A 175 -2.28 0.49 13.40
C LEU A 175 -1.34 0.95 14.50
N TRP A 176 -1.88 1.03 15.71
CA TRP A 176 -1.19 1.51 16.90
C TRP A 176 -1.40 0.53 18.05
N ILE A 177 -0.35 0.24 18.84
CA ILE A 177 -0.51 -0.47 20.10
C ILE A 177 -0.78 0.56 21.20
N ALA A 178 -1.92 0.43 21.88
CA ALA A 178 -2.26 1.31 23.00
C ALA A 178 -1.45 0.90 24.24
N THR A 179 -0.69 1.83 24.79
CA THR A 179 0.25 1.59 25.92
C THR A 179 -0.26 2.14 27.24
N GLY A 180 -1.44 2.75 27.26
CA GLY A 180 -2.06 3.27 28.48
C GLY A 180 -2.82 4.59 28.29
N GLY A 181 -3.21 5.17 29.39
CA GLY A 181 -3.99 6.41 29.45
C GLY A 181 -5.43 6.20 29.86
N PHE A 182 -6.06 7.23 30.45
CA PHE A 182 -7.45 7.13 30.93
C PHE A 182 -8.46 6.79 29.83
N GLY A 183 -8.15 7.14 28.57
CA GLY A 183 -8.98 6.81 27.41
C GLY A 183 -8.96 5.32 27.04
N CYS A 184 -8.04 4.53 27.57
CA CYS A 184 -8.05 3.07 27.34
C CYS A 184 -9.24 2.41 28.03
N SER A 185 -9.58 2.85 29.25
CA SER A 185 -10.73 2.31 29.97
C SER A 185 -12.07 2.86 29.46
N PRO A 186 -13.08 2.02 29.23
CA PRO A 186 -14.41 2.47 28.79
C PRO A 186 -15.17 3.25 29.86
N THR A 187 -14.78 3.11 31.13
CA THR A 187 -15.46 3.72 32.29
C THR A 187 -14.76 4.98 32.81
N ALA A 188 -13.55 5.29 32.32
CA ALA A 188 -12.82 6.46 32.79
C ALA A 188 -13.38 7.77 32.18
N ILE A 189 -13.28 8.86 32.94
CA ILE A 189 -13.69 10.19 32.48
C ILE A 189 -12.67 10.78 31.50
N GLY A 190 -11.40 10.39 31.60
CA GLY A 190 -10.33 10.84 30.71
C GLY A 190 -10.44 10.20 29.33
N ARG A 191 -9.97 10.94 28.29
CA ARG A 191 -10.09 10.53 26.88
C ARG A 191 -8.76 10.15 26.23
N ALA A 192 -7.62 10.47 26.87
CA ALA A 192 -6.31 10.27 26.28
C ALA A 192 -5.94 8.78 26.23
N VAL A 193 -5.59 8.32 25.04
CA VAL A 193 -4.99 7.02 24.74
C VAL A 193 -3.57 7.29 24.29
N TYR A 194 -2.58 6.80 25.03
CA TYR A 194 -1.19 6.80 24.59
C TYR A 194 -0.95 5.54 23.80
N ALA A 195 -0.30 5.68 22.65
CA ALA A 195 -0.09 4.55 21.77
C ALA A 195 1.21 4.70 20.97
N THR A 196 1.75 3.58 20.51
CA THR A 196 2.92 3.50 19.63
C THR A 196 2.48 2.97 18.27
N CYS A 197 2.88 3.65 17.20
CA CYS A 197 2.62 3.23 15.83
C CYS A 197 3.42 1.98 15.52
N LEU A 198 2.79 0.96 14.90
CA LEU A 198 3.47 -0.31 14.65
C LEU A 198 4.49 -0.24 13.52
N ILE A 199 4.34 0.70 12.56
CA ILE A 199 5.21 0.75 11.38
C ILE A 199 6.55 1.47 11.65
N ASP A 200 6.57 2.49 12.50
CA ASP A 200 7.72 3.39 12.69
C ASP A 200 8.11 3.64 14.15
N ASP A 201 7.43 2.98 15.09
CA ASP A 201 7.61 3.12 16.54
C ASP A 201 7.34 4.55 17.09
N ASP A 202 6.72 5.42 16.29
CA ASP A 202 6.34 6.76 16.73
C ASP A 202 5.32 6.69 17.87
N ARG A 203 5.53 7.54 18.89
CA ARG A 203 4.63 7.63 20.04
C ARG A 203 3.63 8.74 19.84
N GLY A 204 2.36 8.41 20.02
CA GLY A 204 1.25 9.32 19.84
C GLY A 204 0.32 9.39 21.05
N ARG A 205 -0.44 10.49 21.10
CA ARG A 205 -1.57 10.67 22.01
C ARG A 205 -2.83 10.89 21.19
N TRP A 206 -3.78 10.00 21.33
CA TRP A 206 -5.07 10.06 20.66
C TRP A 206 -6.17 10.29 21.68
N ASP A 207 -7.26 10.95 21.28
CA ASP A 207 -8.47 10.89 22.06
C ASP A 207 -9.24 9.61 21.70
N ARG A 208 -9.90 8.97 22.67
CA ARG A 208 -10.63 7.71 22.45
C ARG A 208 -11.60 7.76 21.27
N HIS A 209 -12.24 8.90 20.99
CA HIS A 209 -13.15 9.06 19.84
C HIS A 209 -12.44 9.11 18.48
N GLN A 210 -11.11 9.27 18.45
CA GLN A 210 -10.28 9.23 17.24
C GLN A 210 -9.88 7.80 16.88
N VAL A 211 -10.07 6.87 17.80
CA VAL A 211 -9.83 5.44 17.63
C VAL A 211 -11.12 4.79 17.12
N LEU A 212 -11.03 4.04 16.03
CA LEU A 212 -12.16 3.30 15.48
C LEU A 212 -12.52 2.08 16.32
N GLY A 213 -11.53 1.42 16.92
CA GLY A 213 -11.68 0.25 17.78
C GLY A 213 -10.42 -0.59 17.83
N VAL A 214 -10.50 -1.74 18.49
CA VAL A 214 -9.50 -2.81 18.46
C VAL A 214 -9.65 -3.54 17.13
N ILE A 215 -8.57 -3.76 16.40
CA ILE A 215 -8.61 -4.50 15.14
C ILE A 215 -8.95 -5.97 15.40
N LYS A 216 -9.79 -6.57 14.57
CA LYS A 216 -10.06 -8.01 14.62
C LYS A 216 -8.84 -8.80 14.13
N ASP A 217 -8.58 -9.94 14.72
CA ASP A 217 -7.44 -10.79 14.37
C ASP A 217 -7.39 -11.18 12.88
N GLU A 218 -8.53 -11.38 12.25
CA GLU A 218 -8.63 -11.75 10.85
C GLU A 218 -8.14 -10.65 9.88
N TYR A 219 -8.14 -9.38 10.32
CA TYR A 219 -7.68 -8.23 9.55
C TYR A 219 -6.31 -7.73 9.98
N LEU A 220 -5.73 -8.28 11.04
CA LEU A 220 -4.38 -7.91 11.48
C LEU A 220 -3.36 -8.46 10.47
N PRO A 221 -2.57 -7.61 9.78
CA PRO A 221 -1.59 -8.06 8.79
C PRO A 221 -0.46 -8.88 9.42
N ASP A 222 0.14 -9.79 8.64
CA ASP A 222 1.24 -10.65 9.12
C ASP A 222 2.42 -9.84 9.64
N TRP A 223 2.83 -8.77 8.95
CA TRP A 223 3.91 -7.90 9.40
C TRP A 223 3.64 -7.26 10.78
N ALA A 224 2.36 -6.94 11.07
CA ALA A 224 1.99 -6.36 12.37
C ALA A 224 2.02 -7.43 13.48
N ARG A 225 1.69 -8.69 13.18
CA ARG A 225 1.85 -9.82 14.11
C ARG A 225 3.32 -10.04 14.45
N GLU A 226 4.19 -10.09 13.43
CA GLU A 226 5.64 -10.23 13.60
C GLU A 226 6.21 -9.10 14.47
N LYS A 227 5.79 -7.85 14.20
CA LYS A 227 6.21 -6.68 14.99
C LYS A 227 5.79 -6.79 16.47
N LEU A 228 4.58 -7.26 16.74
CA LEU A 228 4.09 -7.47 18.11
C LEU A 228 4.88 -8.54 18.84
N GLU A 229 5.23 -9.64 18.18
CA GLU A 229 6.07 -10.69 18.72
C GLU A 229 7.47 -10.16 19.07
N GLU A 230 8.07 -9.34 18.21
CA GLU A 230 9.35 -8.68 18.47
C GLU A 230 9.29 -7.75 19.68
N MET A 231 8.23 -6.93 19.80
CA MET A 231 8.03 -6.04 20.95
C MET A 231 7.92 -6.80 22.25
N GLN A 232 7.13 -7.88 22.28
CA GLN A 232 6.97 -8.75 23.47
C GLN A 232 8.29 -9.44 23.86
N ALA A 233 9.07 -9.89 22.90
CA ALA A 233 10.38 -10.51 23.15
C ALA A 233 11.36 -9.50 23.78
N GLN A 234 11.35 -8.25 23.32
CA GLN A 234 12.20 -7.17 23.88
C GLN A 234 11.82 -6.83 25.32
N GLU A 235 10.52 -6.72 25.64
CA GLU A 235 10.04 -6.45 26.99
C GLU A 235 10.41 -7.57 27.96
N THR A 236 10.32 -8.83 27.51
CA THR A 236 10.68 -9.99 28.33
C THR A 236 12.19 -10.01 28.62
N SER A 237 13.02 -9.64 27.66
CA SER A 237 14.47 -9.57 27.83
C SER A 237 14.88 -8.46 28.81
N GLN A 238 14.28 -7.28 28.73
CA GLN A 238 14.56 -6.17 29.64
C GLN A 238 14.14 -6.49 31.09
N ASN A 239 13.02 -7.16 31.29
CA ASN A 239 12.55 -7.55 32.63
C ASN A 239 13.46 -8.60 33.27
N ASN A 240 14.10 -9.48 32.50
CA ASN A 240 15.04 -10.47 33.01
C ASN A 240 16.38 -9.84 33.47
N ASP A 241 16.84 -8.80 32.77
CA ASP A 241 18.07 -8.08 33.13
C ASP A 241 17.93 -7.28 34.43
N ILE A 242 16.73 -6.73 34.70
CA ILE A 242 16.45 -5.97 35.93
C ILE A 242 16.39 -6.89 37.16
N ASN A 243 16.01 -8.18 37.02
CA ASN A 243 15.92 -9.10 38.11
C ASN A 243 17.26 -9.79 38.47
N LEU A 244 18.33 -9.57 37.73
CA LEU A 244 19.67 -10.13 37.94
C LEU A 244 20.68 -9.11 38.49
N GLY A 245 20.29 -7.90 38.80
CA GLY A 245 21.08 -6.82 39.42
C GLY A 245 20.58 -6.54 40.86
#